data_2650ccc36638d2f54b258fa01ddbc330
#
_entry.id   2650ccc36638d2f54b258fa01ddbc330
#
_cell.length_a   1.000
_cell.length_b   1.000
_cell.length_c   1.000
_cell.angle_alpha   90.00
_cell.angle_beta   90.00
_cell.angle_gamma   90.00
#
_symmetry.space_group_name_H-M   'P 1'
#
loop_
_entity.id
_entity.type
_entity.pdbx_description
1 polymer ?
#
loop_
_entity_poly.entity_id
_entity_poly.type
_entity_poly.pdbx_seq_one_letter_code
_entity_poly.pdbx_strand_id
1 'polypeptide(L)'
;MTKYVVSGYIGFDNFGDEAIAHVLVDKLKAKGAEKITLISSNPEKTTSLYGVNSVPMLKFLEAIKETDVLVSGGGSLLQDVTSFKSLLYYLGVIYCALFFGKKVEIFRQGIGPINSKVGQILTKFALKHASRVSVRDKKSQELLNSWGIEAELLNDPIFDLDLPKKNKKGVVGVQLRNYPTLNEAFLNTLADEIVKRFSDKKIQLLSFQDSIDLAVCEKFARILSKKGLNNVEVLKGLSVNDVFEKISDLEFLIGMRFHANVVAIKSGVKALAINYDIKVKKLAEEYDLPLVELKQKDFSKEFDALIG
;
A
#
# COMPACT_ATOMS: atom_id res chain seq x y z
N MET A 1 -11.02 -27.41 -11.57
CA MET A 1 -10.30 -26.52 -10.65
C MET A 1 -9.61 -25.43 -11.46
N THR A 2 -9.43 -24.23 -10.94
CA THR A 2 -8.96 -23.06 -11.72
C THR A 2 -7.53 -22.69 -11.36
N LYS A 3 -6.69 -22.43 -12.36
CA LYS A 3 -5.31 -21.98 -12.22
C LYS A 3 -5.25 -20.46 -12.36
N TYR A 4 -4.57 -19.81 -11.43
CA TYR A 4 -4.45 -18.35 -11.38
C TYR A 4 -3.02 -17.89 -11.54
N VAL A 5 -2.83 -16.83 -12.31
CA VAL A 5 -1.60 -16.02 -12.31
C VAL A 5 -1.94 -14.66 -11.74
N VAL A 6 -1.13 -14.17 -10.83
CA VAL A 6 -1.28 -12.84 -10.23
C VAL A 6 -0.14 -11.94 -10.70
N SER A 7 -0.47 -10.79 -11.26
CA SER A 7 0.46 -9.72 -11.60
C SER A 7 0.25 -8.54 -10.66
N GLY A 8 1.32 -8.06 -10.05
CA GLY A 8 1.32 -6.97 -9.08
C GLY A 8 2.70 -6.37 -8.88
N TYR A 9 2.82 -5.38 -7.99
CA TYR A 9 4.11 -4.86 -7.54
C TYR A 9 4.67 -5.74 -6.42
N ILE A 10 4.94 -7.02 -6.75
CA ILE A 10 5.27 -8.10 -5.81
C ILE A 10 6.78 -8.38 -5.81
N GLY A 11 7.35 -8.61 -4.63
CA GLY A 11 8.77 -8.89 -4.44
C GLY A 11 9.66 -7.64 -4.36
N PHE A 12 9.08 -6.45 -4.24
CA PHE A 12 9.77 -5.17 -4.09
C PHE A 12 9.83 -4.67 -2.65
N ASP A 13 9.41 -5.50 -1.70
CA ASP A 13 9.41 -5.17 -0.27
C ASP A 13 8.58 -3.92 0.09
N ASN A 14 7.58 -3.57 -0.72
CA ASN A 14 6.63 -2.54 -0.39
C ASN A 14 5.48 -3.15 0.42
N PHE A 15 5.44 -2.88 1.71
CA PHE A 15 4.43 -3.45 2.62
C PHE A 15 3.01 -3.41 2.05
N GLY A 16 2.56 -2.28 1.47
CA GLY A 16 1.19 -2.16 0.99
C GLY A 16 0.85 -3.13 -0.15
N ASP A 17 1.74 -3.24 -1.12
CA ASP A 17 1.54 -4.13 -2.26
C ASP A 17 1.71 -5.60 -1.86
N GLU A 18 2.64 -5.90 -0.94
CA GLU A 18 2.80 -7.24 -0.36
C GLU A 18 1.56 -7.64 0.47
N ALA A 19 1.01 -6.74 1.28
CA ALA A 19 -0.20 -7.00 2.05
C ALA A 19 -1.41 -7.28 1.16
N ILE A 20 -1.56 -6.55 0.05
CA ILE A 20 -2.61 -6.81 -0.93
C ILE A 20 -2.40 -8.18 -1.60
N ALA A 21 -1.16 -8.54 -1.95
CA ALA A 21 -0.85 -9.86 -2.50
C ALA A 21 -1.20 -10.97 -1.51
N HIS A 22 -0.91 -10.78 -0.22
CA HIS A 22 -1.28 -11.69 0.87
C HIS A 22 -2.79 -11.94 0.91
N VAL A 23 -3.59 -10.86 0.98
CA VAL A 23 -5.07 -10.95 0.95
C VAL A 23 -5.56 -11.68 -0.29
N LEU A 24 -4.99 -11.37 -1.45
CA LEU A 24 -5.42 -11.99 -2.71
C LEU A 24 -5.10 -13.48 -2.75
N VAL A 25 -3.91 -13.88 -2.32
CA VAL A 25 -3.51 -15.30 -2.25
C VAL A 25 -4.45 -16.07 -1.33
N ASP A 26 -4.76 -15.54 -0.15
CA ASP A 26 -5.67 -16.19 0.79
C ASP A 26 -7.09 -16.33 0.23
N LYS A 27 -7.58 -15.30 -0.46
CA LYS A 27 -8.87 -15.36 -1.16
C LYS A 27 -8.89 -16.41 -2.27
N LEU A 28 -7.82 -16.54 -3.03
CA LEU A 28 -7.73 -17.54 -4.09
C LEU A 28 -7.63 -18.96 -3.52
N LYS A 29 -6.87 -19.14 -2.42
CA LYS A 29 -6.83 -20.42 -1.68
C LYS A 29 -8.21 -20.79 -1.15
N ALA A 30 -8.91 -19.85 -0.52
CA ALA A 30 -10.27 -20.06 -0.01
C ALA A 30 -11.30 -20.39 -1.11
N LYS A 31 -11.10 -19.90 -2.34
CA LYS A 31 -11.90 -20.26 -3.52
C LYS A 31 -11.58 -21.65 -4.09
N GLY A 32 -10.63 -22.38 -3.53
CA GLY A 32 -10.23 -23.70 -4.02
C GLY A 32 -9.40 -23.62 -5.31
N ALA A 33 -8.53 -22.62 -5.45
CA ALA A 33 -7.60 -22.53 -6.57
C ALA A 33 -6.72 -23.80 -6.66
N GLU A 34 -6.60 -24.37 -7.86
CA GLU A 34 -5.74 -25.53 -8.12
C GLU A 34 -4.25 -25.16 -8.05
N LYS A 35 -3.92 -24.02 -8.66
CA LYS A 35 -2.56 -23.48 -8.72
C LYS A 35 -2.63 -21.95 -8.67
N ILE A 36 -1.77 -21.36 -7.85
CA ILE A 36 -1.56 -19.92 -7.81
C ILE A 36 -0.09 -19.65 -8.15
N THR A 37 0.16 -18.78 -9.11
CA THR A 37 1.51 -18.36 -9.51
C THR A 37 1.60 -16.85 -9.45
N LEU A 38 2.55 -16.32 -8.67
CA LEU A 38 2.81 -14.88 -8.56
C LEU A 38 3.93 -14.47 -9.51
N ILE A 39 3.73 -13.39 -10.26
CA ILE A 39 4.81 -12.74 -11.01
C ILE A 39 5.51 -11.77 -10.07
N SER A 40 6.81 -11.99 -9.82
CA SER A 40 7.57 -11.28 -8.79
C SER A 40 8.94 -10.81 -9.26
N SER A 41 9.44 -9.75 -8.66
CA SER A 41 10.84 -9.31 -8.80
C SER A 41 11.81 -10.19 -8.00
N ASN A 42 11.33 -10.88 -6.95
CA ASN A 42 12.10 -11.80 -6.13
C ASN A 42 11.30 -13.09 -5.88
N PRO A 43 11.31 -14.04 -6.84
CA PRO A 43 10.47 -15.25 -6.78
C PRO A 43 10.75 -16.14 -5.57
N GLU A 44 12.00 -16.32 -5.18
CA GLU A 44 12.37 -17.19 -4.05
C GLU A 44 11.77 -16.67 -2.74
N LYS A 45 11.97 -15.37 -2.46
CA LYS A 45 11.38 -14.71 -1.30
C LYS A 45 9.86 -14.77 -1.33
N THR A 46 9.26 -14.51 -2.48
CA THR A 46 7.79 -14.52 -2.67
C THR A 46 7.21 -15.92 -2.44
N THR A 47 7.86 -16.96 -2.97
CA THR A 47 7.43 -18.36 -2.72
C THR A 47 7.49 -18.70 -1.24
N SER A 48 8.57 -18.31 -0.56
CA SER A 48 8.72 -18.53 0.89
C SER A 48 7.65 -17.81 1.72
N LEU A 49 7.32 -16.57 1.34
CA LEU A 49 6.35 -15.74 2.09
C LEU A 49 4.90 -16.23 1.95
N TYR A 50 4.49 -16.63 0.74
CA TYR A 50 3.08 -16.92 0.46
C TYR A 50 2.77 -18.41 0.32
N GLY A 51 3.79 -19.26 0.26
CA GLY A 51 3.61 -20.72 0.08
C GLY A 51 2.91 -21.08 -1.23
N VAL A 52 3.15 -20.30 -2.29
CA VAL A 52 2.62 -20.52 -3.64
C VAL A 52 3.73 -20.36 -4.68
N ASN A 53 3.51 -20.84 -5.90
CA ASN A 53 4.49 -20.71 -6.97
C ASN A 53 4.78 -19.23 -7.28
N SER A 54 6.03 -18.93 -7.64
CA SER A 54 6.40 -17.63 -8.13
C SER A 54 7.36 -17.72 -9.31
N VAL A 55 7.25 -16.79 -10.24
CA VAL A 55 8.10 -16.69 -11.44
C VAL A 55 8.69 -15.29 -11.57
N PRO A 56 9.89 -15.16 -12.18
CA PRO A 56 10.45 -13.84 -12.47
C PRO A 56 9.56 -13.04 -13.43
N MET A 57 9.59 -11.71 -13.30
CA MET A 57 8.81 -10.80 -14.14
C MET A 57 8.97 -11.05 -15.65
N LEU A 58 10.17 -11.43 -16.09
CA LEU A 58 10.43 -11.72 -17.52
C LEU A 58 9.84 -13.05 -18.01
N LYS A 59 9.46 -13.95 -17.11
CA LYS A 59 8.83 -15.24 -17.43
C LYS A 59 7.30 -15.25 -17.36
N PHE A 60 6.68 -14.07 -17.30
CA PHE A 60 5.22 -13.97 -17.21
C PHE A 60 4.48 -14.67 -18.36
N LEU A 61 5.08 -14.69 -19.56
CA LEU A 61 4.50 -15.31 -20.75
C LEU A 61 4.25 -16.81 -20.57
N GLU A 62 5.23 -17.53 -20.01
CA GLU A 62 5.10 -18.96 -19.73
C GLU A 62 3.99 -19.22 -18.69
N ALA A 63 3.97 -18.41 -17.62
CA ALA A 63 2.95 -18.52 -16.59
C ALA A 63 1.54 -18.26 -17.12
N ILE A 64 1.38 -17.25 -18.02
CA ILE A 64 0.08 -16.93 -18.63
C ILE A 64 -0.42 -18.06 -19.53
N LYS A 65 0.45 -18.71 -20.28
CA LYS A 65 0.03 -19.84 -21.15
C LYS A 65 -0.60 -20.99 -20.33
N GLU A 66 -0.09 -21.22 -19.13
CA GLU A 66 -0.53 -22.33 -18.25
C GLU A 66 -1.72 -21.97 -17.33
N THR A 67 -2.18 -20.72 -17.32
CA THR A 67 -3.26 -20.26 -16.44
C THR A 67 -4.62 -20.30 -17.10
N ASP A 68 -5.68 -20.25 -16.30
CA ASP A 68 -7.06 -20.01 -16.75
C ASP A 68 -7.45 -18.55 -16.56
N VAL A 69 -6.94 -17.93 -15.47
CA VAL A 69 -7.29 -16.57 -15.09
C VAL A 69 -6.03 -15.77 -14.72
N LEU A 70 -5.85 -14.60 -15.34
CA LEU A 70 -4.93 -13.57 -14.88
C LEU A 70 -5.67 -12.65 -13.92
N VAL A 71 -5.15 -12.49 -12.71
CA VAL A 71 -5.57 -11.44 -11.78
C VAL A 71 -4.54 -10.32 -11.78
N SER A 72 -4.90 -9.15 -12.29
CA SER A 72 -4.11 -7.93 -12.14
C SER A 72 -4.48 -7.34 -10.79
N GLY A 73 -3.61 -7.54 -9.79
CA GLY A 73 -3.93 -7.40 -8.38
C GLY A 73 -3.27 -6.22 -7.70
N GLY A 74 -4.11 -5.43 -7.04
CA GLY A 74 -3.73 -4.49 -6.01
C GLY A 74 -2.98 -3.24 -6.42
N GLY A 75 -2.83 -2.35 -5.46
CA GLY A 75 -2.04 -1.16 -5.63
C GLY A 75 -2.62 -0.14 -6.62
N SER A 76 -1.74 0.55 -7.33
CA SER A 76 -2.08 1.46 -8.45
C SER A 76 -1.11 1.19 -9.59
N LEU A 77 -1.33 0.11 -10.31
CA LEU A 77 -0.44 -0.37 -11.37
C LEU A 77 -0.70 0.36 -12.70
N LEU A 78 -1.98 0.63 -13.00
CA LEU A 78 -2.42 1.26 -14.25
C LEU A 78 -2.45 2.79 -14.11
N GLN A 79 -1.25 3.37 -14.09
CA GLN A 79 -0.98 4.82 -14.01
C GLN A 79 0.37 5.13 -14.67
N ASP A 80 0.59 6.36 -15.14
CA ASP A 80 1.84 6.79 -15.79
C ASP A 80 2.58 7.92 -15.06
N VAL A 81 2.12 8.28 -13.86
CA VAL A 81 2.74 9.35 -13.06
C VAL A 81 4.14 8.96 -12.59
N THR A 82 4.33 7.71 -12.19
CA THR A 82 5.65 7.21 -11.76
C THR A 82 6.51 6.77 -12.93
N SER A 83 5.93 6.05 -13.90
CA SER A 83 6.65 5.59 -15.10
C SER A 83 5.69 5.08 -16.17
N PHE A 84 5.79 5.64 -17.36
CA PHE A 84 5.08 5.13 -18.55
C PHE A 84 5.53 3.70 -18.91
N LYS A 85 6.80 3.37 -18.73
CA LYS A 85 7.31 2.00 -18.94
C LYS A 85 6.66 0.99 -18.02
N SER A 86 6.41 1.37 -16.77
CA SER A 86 5.71 0.52 -15.80
C SER A 86 4.27 0.26 -16.24
N LEU A 87 3.55 1.28 -16.70
CA LEU A 87 2.20 1.12 -17.26
C LEU A 87 2.21 0.14 -18.44
N LEU A 88 3.15 0.31 -19.39
CA LEU A 88 3.27 -0.58 -20.55
C LEU A 88 3.57 -2.03 -20.15
N TYR A 89 4.38 -2.25 -19.12
CA TYR A 89 4.66 -3.60 -18.63
C TYR A 89 3.38 -4.29 -18.13
N TYR A 90 2.61 -3.64 -17.23
CA TYR A 90 1.38 -4.23 -16.70
C TYR A 90 0.31 -4.41 -17.78
N LEU A 91 0.18 -3.46 -18.70
CA LEU A 91 -0.68 -3.62 -19.87
C LEU A 91 -0.24 -4.78 -20.75
N GLY A 92 1.07 -4.95 -20.98
CA GLY A 92 1.64 -6.06 -21.75
C GLY A 92 1.26 -7.42 -21.16
N VAL A 93 1.31 -7.56 -19.83
CA VAL A 93 0.85 -8.78 -19.12
C VAL A 93 -0.65 -9.03 -19.37
N ILE A 94 -1.48 -7.98 -19.26
CA ILE A 94 -2.93 -8.07 -19.53
C ILE A 94 -3.21 -8.44 -20.98
N TYR A 95 -2.58 -7.73 -21.93
CA TYR A 95 -2.75 -8.02 -23.36
C TYR A 95 -2.33 -9.43 -23.74
N CYS A 96 -1.26 -9.92 -23.12
CA CYS A 96 -0.80 -11.29 -23.33
C CYS A 96 -1.86 -12.30 -22.88
N ALA A 97 -2.48 -12.10 -21.72
CA ALA A 97 -3.55 -12.95 -21.24
C ALA A 97 -4.78 -12.90 -22.18
N LEU A 98 -5.19 -11.71 -22.61
CA LEU A 98 -6.28 -11.53 -23.57
C LEU A 98 -5.98 -12.23 -24.91
N PHE A 99 -4.75 -12.09 -25.43
CA PHE A 99 -4.32 -12.73 -26.67
C PHE A 99 -4.40 -14.25 -26.61
N PHE A 100 -4.05 -14.85 -25.45
CA PHE A 100 -4.20 -16.30 -25.23
C PHE A 100 -5.61 -16.73 -24.79
N GLY A 101 -6.61 -15.84 -24.90
CA GLY A 101 -8.00 -16.16 -24.55
C GLY A 101 -8.23 -16.44 -23.06
N LYS A 102 -7.33 -15.96 -22.19
CA LYS A 102 -7.46 -16.14 -20.74
C LYS A 102 -8.44 -15.12 -20.17
N LYS A 103 -9.13 -15.50 -19.07
CA LYS A 103 -9.92 -14.53 -18.32
C LYS A 103 -8.98 -13.54 -17.61
N VAL A 104 -9.39 -12.27 -17.58
CA VAL A 104 -8.64 -11.20 -16.90
C VAL A 104 -9.53 -10.58 -15.85
N GLU A 105 -9.08 -10.57 -14.60
CA GLU A 105 -9.73 -9.88 -13.50
C GLU A 105 -8.84 -8.74 -12.99
N ILE A 106 -9.40 -7.53 -12.91
CA ILE A 106 -8.77 -6.38 -12.27
C ILE A 106 -9.26 -6.33 -10.82
N PHE A 107 -8.34 -6.50 -9.88
CA PHE A 107 -8.70 -6.68 -8.48
C PHE A 107 -8.42 -5.43 -7.64
N ARG A 108 -9.46 -4.68 -7.33
CA ARG A 108 -9.48 -3.53 -6.40
C ARG A 108 -8.30 -2.56 -6.61
N GLN A 109 -8.04 -2.21 -7.86
CA GLN A 109 -6.96 -1.28 -8.19
C GLN A 109 -7.40 0.18 -8.11
N GLY A 110 -6.44 1.05 -7.75
CA GLY A 110 -6.52 2.46 -8.10
C GLY A 110 -6.09 2.63 -9.57
N ILE A 111 -6.95 3.18 -10.42
CA ILE A 111 -6.68 3.42 -11.83
C ILE A 111 -6.37 4.91 -12.06
N GLY A 112 -5.25 5.17 -12.71
CA GLY A 112 -4.82 6.53 -13.03
C GLY A 112 -4.15 7.28 -11.86
N PRO A 113 -3.78 8.57 -12.08
CA PRO A 113 -3.92 9.31 -13.35
C PRO A 113 -3.12 8.71 -14.50
N ILE A 114 -3.67 8.78 -15.70
CA ILE A 114 -2.98 8.41 -16.94
C ILE A 114 -2.95 9.65 -17.84
N ASN A 115 -1.77 10.30 -17.93
CA ASN A 115 -1.60 11.56 -18.63
C ASN A 115 -1.40 11.35 -20.14
N SER A 116 -0.78 10.24 -20.52
CA SER A 116 -0.53 9.88 -21.92
C SER A 116 -1.80 9.45 -22.62
N LYS A 117 -2.14 10.08 -23.75
CA LYS A 117 -3.26 9.67 -24.60
C LYS A 117 -3.15 8.20 -25.07
N VAL A 118 -1.94 7.78 -25.42
CA VAL A 118 -1.67 6.37 -25.79
C VAL A 118 -1.94 5.45 -24.60
N GLY A 119 -1.45 5.81 -23.41
CA GLY A 119 -1.72 5.07 -22.17
C GLY A 119 -3.22 4.94 -21.88
N GLN A 120 -3.99 6.02 -22.07
CA GLN A 120 -5.45 6.00 -21.88
C GLN A 120 -6.14 5.05 -22.87
N ILE A 121 -5.78 5.11 -24.16
CA ILE A 121 -6.37 4.24 -25.20
C ILE A 121 -6.07 2.77 -24.90
N LEU A 122 -4.82 2.46 -24.60
CA LEU A 122 -4.40 1.09 -24.28
C LEU A 122 -5.10 0.59 -23.01
N THR A 123 -5.10 1.38 -21.94
CA THR A 123 -5.75 0.98 -20.68
C THR A 123 -7.25 0.77 -20.90
N LYS A 124 -7.92 1.69 -21.57
CA LYS A 124 -9.35 1.58 -21.90
C LYS A 124 -9.67 0.30 -22.66
N PHE A 125 -8.87 -0.03 -23.68
CA PHE A 125 -9.06 -1.25 -24.45
C PHE A 125 -8.88 -2.50 -23.59
N ALA A 126 -7.80 -2.58 -22.79
CA ALA A 126 -7.53 -3.70 -21.91
C ALA A 126 -8.66 -3.94 -20.90
N LEU A 127 -9.16 -2.87 -20.28
CA LEU A 127 -10.21 -2.95 -19.26
C LEU A 127 -11.58 -3.28 -19.85
N LYS A 128 -11.88 -2.84 -21.07
CA LYS A 128 -13.12 -3.24 -21.77
C LYS A 128 -13.20 -4.74 -22.07
N HIS A 129 -12.06 -5.42 -22.19
CA HIS A 129 -11.98 -6.85 -22.48
C HIS A 129 -11.70 -7.68 -21.21
N ALA A 130 -11.56 -7.06 -20.06
CA ALA A 130 -11.45 -7.76 -18.80
C ALA A 130 -12.78 -8.41 -18.40
N SER A 131 -12.70 -9.63 -17.86
CA SER A 131 -13.88 -10.40 -17.42
C SER A 131 -14.55 -9.81 -16.17
N ARG A 132 -13.76 -9.11 -15.33
CA ARG A 132 -14.23 -8.41 -14.15
C ARG A 132 -13.32 -7.23 -13.84
N VAL A 133 -13.90 -6.10 -13.50
CA VAL A 133 -13.16 -4.91 -13.07
C VAL A 133 -13.67 -4.45 -11.72
N SER A 134 -12.80 -4.42 -10.72
CA SER A 134 -13.07 -3.79 -9.44
C SER A 134 -12.00 -2.76 -9.10
N VAL A 135 -12.43 -1.66 -8.50
CA VAL A 135 -11.60 -0.53 -8.10
C VAL A 135 -11.81 -0.22 -6.62
N ARG A 136 -10.83 0.44 -6.00
CA ARG A 136 -10.88 0.73 -4.56
C ARG A 136 -11.25 2.18 -4.23
N ASP A 137 -11.39 3.05 -5.21
CA ASP A 137 -11.69 4.46 -5.00
C ASP A 137 -12.62 5.04 -6.07
N LYS A 138 -13.41 6.04 -5.66
CA LYS A 138 -14.42 6.69 -6.51
C LYS A 138 -13.84 7.36 -7.75
N LYS A 139 -12.61 7.95 -7.67
CA LYS A 139 -11.99 8.58 -8.85
C LYS A 139 -11.67 7.58 -9.94
N SER A 140 -11.18 6.40 -9.53
CA SER A 140 -10.96 5.29 -10.45
C SER A 140 -12.27 4.86 -11.10
N GLN A 141 -13.35 4.74 -10.32
CA GLN A 141 -14.67 4.40 -10.86
C GLN A 141 -15.21 5.47 -11.80
N GLU A 142 -15.12 6.75 -11.43
CA GLU A 142 -15.53 7.88 -12.28
C GLU A 142 -14.77 7.92 -13.61
N LEU A 143 -13.45 7.67 -13.57
CA LEU A 143 -12.63 7.56 -14.76
C LEU A 143 -13.11 6.43 -15.67
N LEU A 144 -13.37 5.24 -15.11
CA LEU A 144 -13.84 4.09 -15.89
C LEU A 144 -15.25 4.32 -16.43
N ASN A 145 -16.14 4.92 -15.66
CA ASN A 145 -17.48 5.31 -16.12
C ASN A 145 -17.41 6.29 -17.31
N SER A 146 -16.48 7.25 -17.27
CA SER A 146 -16.25 8.17 -18.39
C SER A 146 -15.78 7.46 -19.67
N TRP A 147 -15.24 6.25 -19.53
CA TRP A 147 -14.84 5.40 -20.66
C TRP A 147 -15.92 4.38 -21.06
N GLY A 148 -17.07 4.38 -20.39
CA GLY A 148 -18.14 3.41 -20.59
C GLY A 148 -17.74 2.00 -20.12
N ILE A 149 -17.00 1.91 -19.01
CA ILE A 149 -16.59 0.64 -18.39
C ILE A 149 -17.22 0.58 -17.00
N GLU A 150 -18.05 -0.42 -16.77
CA GLU A 150 -18.59 -0.70 -15.44
C GLU A 150 -17.50 -1.29 -14.53
N ALA A 151 -17.38 -0.73 -13.35
CA ALA A 151 -16.44 -1.19 -12.33
C ALA A 151 -17.09 -1.26 -10.96
N GLU A 152 -16.88 -2.38 -10.28
CA GLU A 152 -17.32 -2.58 -8.92
C GLU A 152 -16.45 -1.76 -7.96
N LEU A 153 -17.04 -0.86 -7.19
CA LEU A 153 -16.35 -0.08 -6.15
C LEU A 153 -16.32 -0.91 -4.86
N LEU A 154 -15.12 -1.24 -4.41
CA LEU A 154 -14.88 -2.00 -3.20
C LEU A 154 -13.79 -1.31 -2.37
N ASN A 155 -13.75 -1.58 -1.07
CA ASN A 155 -12.70 -1.04 -0.20
C ASN A 155 -11.32 -1.63 -0.56
N ASP A 156 -10.24 -0.98 -0.07
CA ASP A 156 -8.89 -1.55 -0.18
C ASP A 156 -8.87 -2.97 0.40
N PRO A 157 -8.17 -3.94 -0.25
CA PRO A 157 -8.18 -5.34 0.18
C PRO A 157 -7.82 -5.57 1.65
N ILE A 158 -6.99 -4.73 2.26
CA ILE A 158 -6.58 -4.84 3.66
C ILE A 158 -7.77 -4.74 4.62
N PHE A 159 -8.84 -4.02 4.25
CA PHE A 159 -10.06 -3.96 5.06
C PHE A 159 -10.78 -5.30 5.21
N ASP A 160 -10.50 -6.27 4.36
CA ASP A 160 -11.07 -7.63 4.47
C ASP A 160 -10.36 -8.49 5.51
N LEU A 161 -9.17 -8.08 5.99
CA LEU A 161 -8.42 -8.81 7.00
C LEU A 161 -9.09 -8.65 8.37
N ASP A 162 -9.07 -9.72 9.15
CA ASP A 162 -9.40 -9.65 10.56
C ASP A 162 -8.12 -9.40 11.38
N LEU A 163 -7.85 -8.13 11.66
CA LEU A 163 -6.65 -7.70 12.38
C LEU A 163 -6.93 -7.63 13.89
N PRO A 164 -5.96 -8.02 14.73
CA PRO A 164 -6.13 -7.97 16.18
C PRO A 164 -6.28 -6.52 16.66
N LYS A 165 -7.23 -6.30 17.58
CA LYS A 165 -7.42 -5.02 18.26
C LYS A 165 -6.80 -5.14 19.66
N LYS A 166 -5.53 -4.80 19.79
CA LYS A 166 -4.80 -4.98 21.06
C LYS A 166 -4.68 -3.71 21.89
N ASN A 167 -4.57 -2.54 21.29
CA ASN A 167 -4.49 -1.21 21.90
C ASN A 167 -3.59 -1.17 23.14
N LYS A 168 -2.30 -1.46 22.97
CA LYS A 168 -1.33 -1.39 24.08
C LYS A 168 -1.02 0.07 24.38
N LYS A 169 -1.12 0.45 25.68
CA LYS A 169 -0.71 1.76 26.16
C LYS A 169 0.81 1.90 26.17
N GLY A 170 1.30 3.11 25.90
CA GLY A 170 2.71 3.47 26.07
C GLY A 170 3.60 3.29 24.85
N VAL A 171 3.06 2.93 23.68
CA VAL A 171 3.83 2.82 22.43
C VAL A 171 3.22 3.69 21.34
N VAL A 172 4.02 4.58 20.76
CA VAL A 172 3.64 5.43 19.62
C VAL A 172 4.43 5.00 18.38
N GLY A 173 3.72 4.65 17.32
CA GLY A 173 4.31 4.36 16.03
C GLY A 173 4.46 5.61 15.17
N VAL A 174 5.58 5.73 14.48
CA VAL A 174 5.77 6.76 13.46
C VAL A 174 6.21 6.09 12.17
N GLN A 175 5.45 6.27 11.12
CA GLN A 175 5.79 5.75 9.80
C GLN A 175 6.03 6.93 8.85
N LEU A 176 7.27 7.07 8.38
CA LEU A 176 7.70 8.11 7.46
C LEU A 176 8.16 7.48 6.13
N ARG A 177 8.03 8.25 5.06
CA ARG A 177 8.55 7.90 3.75
C ARG A 177 9.51 8.99 3.27
N ASN A 178 10.64 8.61 2.70
CA ASN A 178 11.49 9.58 2.02
C ASN A 178 10.72 10.16 0.82
N TYR A 179 10.46 11.46 0.87
CA TYR A 179 9.66 12.17 -0.13
C TYR A 179 10.25 13.56 -0.39
N PRO A 180 10.29 14.07 -1.64
CA PRO A 180 11.01 15.30 -1.99
C PRO A 180 10.62 16.54 -1.18
N THR A 181 9.37 16.63 -0.74
CA THR A 181 8.87 17.77 0.06
C THR A 181 8.94 17.53 1.57
N LEU A 182 9.35 16.36 2.03
CA LEU A 182 9.59 16.07 3.44
C LEU A 182 10.95 16.65 3.86
N ASN A 183 10.96 17.86 4.35
CA ASN A 183 12.18 18.61 4.69
C ASN A 183 12.51 18.51 6.20
N GLU A 184 13.67 19.04 6.56
CA GLU A 184 14.19 19.00 7.92
C GLU A 184 13.37 19.85 8.88
N ALA A 185 12.82 20.99 8.42
CA ALA A 185 11.97 21.84 9.24
C ALA A 185 10.70 21.09 9.68
N PHE A 186 10.05 20.36 8.75
CA PHE A 186 8.91 19.49 9.08
C PHE A 186 9.27 18.42 10.11
N LEU A 187 10.40 17.72 9.91
CA LEU A 187 10.86 16.69 10.85
C LEU A 187 11.15 17.26 12.25
N ASN A 188 11.71 18.47 12.33
CA ASN A 188 11.94 19.14 13.62
C ASN A 188 10.64 19.52 14.31
N THR A 189 9.67 20.10 13.60
CA THR A 189 8.34 20.42 14.17
C THR A 189 7.61 19.14 14.63
N LEU A 190 7.67 18.09 13.82
CA LEU A 190 7.08 16.79 14.20
C LEU A 190 7.74 16.21 15.46
N ALA A 191 9.07 16.32 15.56
CA ALA A 191 9.80 15.86 16.75
C ALA A 191 9.46 16.69 17.99
N ASP A 192 9.27 18.01 17.87
CA ASP A 192 8.87 18.87 18.98
C ASP A 192 7.51 18.47 19.54
N GLU A 193 6.54 18.18 18.66
CA GLU A 193 5.22 17.73 19.08
C GLU A 193 5.25 16.35 19.75
N ILE A 194 6.06 15.41 19.23
CA ILE A 194 6.24 14.08 19.81
C ILE A 194 6.91 14.18 21.18
N VAL A 195 7.98 14.95 21.33
CA VAL A 195 8.67 15.13 22.63
C VAL A 195 7.74 15.78 23.65
N LYS A 196 6.98 16.81 23.25
CA LYS A 196 6.06 17.53 24.12
C LYS A 196 4.96 16.62 24.70
N ARG A 197 4.45 15.66 23.92
CA ARG A 197 3.25 14.88 24.27
C ARG A 197 3.52 13.42 24.64
N PHE A 198 4.65 12.87 24.22
CA PHE A 198 4.96 11.44 24.34
C PHE A 198 6.35 11.16 24.91
N SER A 199 6.88 12.07 25.74
CA SER A 199 8.21 11.93 26.35
C SER A 199 8.34 10.71 27.27
N ASP A 200 7.24 10.23 27.81
CA ASP A 200 7.13 9.04 28.68
C ASP A 200 6.89 7.73 27.91
N LYS A 201 6.64 7.81 26.59
CA LYS A 201 6.27 6.67 25.77
C LYS A 201 7.45 6.12 24.95
N LYS A 202 7.34 4.86 24.56
CA LYS A 202 8.24 4.27 23.57
C LYS A 202 7.85 4.72 22.17
N ILE A 203 8.82 5.20 21.39
CA ILE A 203 8.60 5.56 19.97
C ILE A 203 9.14 4.46 19.07
N GLN A 204 8.30 3.93 18.19
CA GLN A 204 8.69 2.97 17.16
C GLN A 204 8.60 3.59 15.79
N LEU A 205 9.74 3.67 15.09
CA LEU A 205 9.83 4.18 13.72
C LEU A 205 9.74 2.99 12.77
N LEU A 206 8.65 2.90 12.00
CA LEU A 206 8.36 1.74 11.16
C LEU A 206 8.82 1.99 9.72
N SER A 207 9.79 1.21 9.25
CA SER A 207 10.20 1.20 7.85
C SER A 207 9.36 0.17 7.08
N PHE A 208 8.56 0.65 6.14
CA PHE A 208 7.67 -0.20 5.32
C PHE A 208 8.33 -0.67 4.02
N GLN A 209 9.34 0.03 3.60
CA GLN A 209 10.16 -0.31 2.44
C GLN A 209 11.58 0.23 2.71
N ASP A 210 12.46 -0.64 3.19
CA ASP A 210 13.75 -0.23 3.73
C ASP A 210 14.60 0.57 2.74
N SER A 211 14.56 0.21 1.46
CA SER A 211 15.27 0.94 0.40
C SER A 211 14.82 2.41 0.24
N ILE A 212 13.66 2.78 0.77
CA ILE A 212 13.08 4.12 0.66
C ILE A 212 12.97 4.78 2.04
N ASP A 213 12.44 4.04 3.05
CA ASP A 213 11.99 4.62 4.31
C ASP A 213 13.07 4.60 5.40
N LEU A 214 14.03 3.64 5.37
CA LEU A 214 14.95 3.43 6.46
C LEU A 214 15.82 4.66 6.76
N ALA A 215 16.32 5.30 5.71
CA ALA A 215 17.19 6.48 5.88
C ALA A 215 16.48 7.65 6.58
N VAL A 216 15.20 7.89 6.28
CA VAL A 216 14.42 8.95 6.95
C VAL A 216 14.04 8.54 8.38
N CYS A 217 13.76 7.26 8.64
CA CYS A 217 13.52 6.75 9.99
C CYS A 217 14.77 6.95 10.88
N GLU A 218 15.95 6.57 10.40
CA GLU A 218 17.20 6.76 11.13
C GLU A 218 17.55 8.25 11.34
N LYS A 219 17.31 9.10 10.32
CA LYS A 219 17.46 10.55 10.47
C LYS A 219 16.54 11.08 11.56
N PHE A 220 15.29 10.66 11.55
CA PHE A 220 14.29 11.12 12.53
C PHE A 220 14.58 10.61 13.94
N ALA A 221 15.08 9.38 14.11
CA ALA A 221 15.56 8.86 15.38
C ALA A 221 16.67 9.76 15.98
N ARG A 222 17.63 10.18 15.16
CA ARG A 222 18.68 11.11 15.60
C ARG A 222 18.14 12.49 16.02
N ILE A 223 17.12 12.99 15.34
CA ILE A 223 16.48 14.26 15.72
C ILE A 223 15.79 14.13 17.07
N LEU A 224 15.02 13.06 17.29
CA LEU A 224 14.35 12.79 18.57
C LEU A 224 15.35 12.64 19.71
N SER A 225 16.45 11.90 19.50
CA SER A 225 17.51 11.74 20.51
C SER A 225 18.19 13.06 20.87
N LYS A 226 18.48 13.92 19.89
CA LYS A 226 19.01 15.29 20.14
C LYS A 226 18.06 16.17 20.97
N LYS A 227 16.75 15.90 20.89
CA LYS A 227 15.72 16.61 21.69
C LYS A 227 15.45 15.92 23.05
N GLY A 228 16.28 14.93 23.45
CA GLY A 228 16.21 14.28 24.75
C GLY A 228 15.33 13.02 24.81
N LEU A 229 14.73 12.59 23.71
CA LEU A 229 13.90 11.38 23.67
C LEU A 229 14.76 10.16 23.30
N ASN A 230 15.10 9.33 24.29
CA ASN A 230 16.02 8.21 24.13
C ASN A 230 15.34 6.84 23.94
N ASN A 231 14.05 6.73 24.27
CA ASN A 231 13.29 5.48 24.09
C ASN A 231 12.72 5.39 22.66
N VAL A 232 13.63 5.34 21.67
CA VAL A 232 13.31 5.31 20.24
C VAL A 232 13.90 4.06 19.62
N GLU A 233 13.08 3.31 18.89
CA GLU A 233 13.48 2.09 18.19
C GLU A 233 13.15 2.22 16.69
N VAL A 234 14.10 1.88 15.82
CA VAL A 234 13.87 1.79 14.37
C VAL A 234 13.61 0.34 13.99
N LEU A 235 12.42 0.06 13.48
CA LEU A 235 11.98 -1.25 13.02
C LEU A 235 12.16 -1.35 11.51
N LYS A 236 12.95 -2.33 11.07
CA LYS A 236 13.28 -2.60 9.67
C LYS A 236 13.15 -4.09 9.35
N GLY A 237 13.11 -4.44 8.07
CA GLY A 237 12.99 -5.83 7.62
C GLY A 237 11.67 -6.48 8.01
N LEU A 238 10.63 -5.68 8.26
CA LEU A 238 9.34 -6.17 8.72
C LEU A 238 8.63 -6.97 7.64
N SER A 239 8.16 -8.16 7.98
CA SER A 239 7.21 -8.90 7.17
C SER A 239 5.82 -8.26 7.22
N VAL A 240 4.91 -8.68 6.35
CA VAL A 240 3.51 -8.21 6.35
C VAL A 240 2.86 -8.46 7.71
N ASN A 241 3.06 -9.64 8.29
CA ASN A 241 2.49 -10.00 9.59
C ASN A 241 3.11 -9.18 10.73
N ASP A 242 4.43 -8.93 10.69
CA ASP A 242 5.09 -8.07 11.68
C ASP A 242 4.49 -6.67 11.68
N VAL A 243 4.23 -6.08 10.50
CA VAL A 243 3.60 -4.75 10.41
C VAL A 243 2.20 -4.77 11.01
N PHE A 244 1.39 -5.79 10.72
CA PHE A 244 0.05 -5.91 11.31
C PHE A 244 0.12 -6.01 12.83
N GLU A 245 1.00 -6.85 13.37
CA GLU A 245 1.19 -6.98 14.81
C GLU A 245 1.69 -5.68 15.45
N LYS A 246 2.75 -5.08 14.89
CA LYS A 246 3.35 -3.85 15.43
C LYS A 246 2.36 -2.71 15.46
N ILE A 247 1.59 -2.49 14.38
CA ILE A 247 0.57 -1.42 14.37
C ILE A 247 -0.56 -1.74 15.34
N SER A 248 -1.04 -2.98 15.40
CA SER A 248 -2.11 -3.36 16.34
C SER A 248 -1.72 -3.21 17.81
N ASP A 249 -0.42 -3.21 18.10
CA ASP A 249 0.13 -3.03 19.45
C ASP A 249 0.32 -1.54 19.85
N LEU A 250 0.10 -0.60 18.93
CA LEU A 250 0.28 0.82 19.19
C LEU A 250 -0.88 1.44 19.98
N GLU A 251 -0.59 2.46 20.74
CA GLU A 251 -1.58 3.38 21.31
C GLU A 251 -1.97 4.44 20.29
N PHE A 252 -0.96 4.99 19.58
CA PHE A 252 -1.14 5.98 18.51
C PHE A 252 -0.24 5.67 17.32
N LEU A 253 -0.72 6.00 16.12
CA LEU A 253 0.10 5.99 14.90
C LEU A 253 0.17 7.40 14.31
N ILE A 254 1.37 7.83 13.93
CA ILE A 254 1.60 8.98 13.06
C ILE A 254 2.06 8.43 11.72
N GLY A 255 1.15 8.37 10.74
CA GLY A 255 1.32 7.59 9.52
C GLY A 255 1.39 8.44 8.25
N MET A 256 2.50 8.35 7.50
CA MET A 256 2.62 8.99 6.21
C MET A 256 2.11 8.08 5.07
N ARG A 257 2.47 6.79 5.05
CA ARG A 257 2.01 5.88 4.00
C ARG A 257 0.53 5.53 4.16
N PHE A 258 -0.18 5.48 3.03
CA PHE A 258 -1.60 5.13 2.96
C PHE A 258 -1.94 3.87 3.76
N HIS A 259 -1.21 2.77 3.52
CA HIS A 259 -1.51 1.49 4.18
C HIS A 259 -1.14 1.45 5.66
N ALA A 260 -0.27 2.34 6.16
CA ALA A 260 -0.05 2.47 7.61
C ALA A 260 -1.34 2.93 8.29
N ASN A 261 -1.97 3.96 7.73
CA ASN A 261 -3.24 4.49 8.23
C ASN A 261 -4.40 3.48 8.05
N VAL A 262 -4.46 2.75 6.93
CA VAL A 262 -5.46 1.70 6.71
C VAL A 262 -5.37 0.61 7.79
N VAL A 263 -4.16 0.14 8.10
CA VAL A 263 -3.95 -0.88 9.14
C VAL A 263 -4.33 -0.34 10.51
N ALA A 264 -3.97 0.91 10.83
CA ALA A 264 -4.34 1.55 12.10
C ALA A 264 -5.86 1.64 12.26
N ILE A 265 -6.57 2.13 11.24
CA ILE A 265 -8.04 2.20 11.21
C ILE A 265 -8.64 0.80 11.46
N LYS A 266 -8.17 -0.20 10.71
CA LYS A 266 -8.69 -1.57 10.79
C LYS A 266 -8.42 -2.21 12.16
N SER A 267 -7.28 -1.89 12.79
CA SER A 267 -6.91 -2.36 14.14
C SER A 267 -7.51 -1.54 15.27
N GLY A 268 -8.23 -0.44 14.97
CA GLY A 268 -8.81 0.45 15.98
C GLY A 268 -7.78 1.32 16.70
N VAL A 269 -6.60 1.53 16.10
CA VAL A 269 -5.54 2.41 16.62
C VAL A 269 -5.82 3.83 16.20
N LYS A 270 -5.80 4.79 17.13
CA LYS A 270 -5.93 6.21 16.81
C LYS A 270 -4.76 6.64 15.94
N ALA A 271 -5.04 7.31 14.81
CA ALA A 271 -4.01 7.67 13.84
C ALA A 271 -4.08 9.16 13.47
N LEU A 272 -2.90 9.75 13.27
CA LEU A 272 -2.70 11.04 12.64
C LEU A 272 -2.05 10.80 11.28
N ALA A 273 -2.70 11.26 10.21
CA ALA A 273 -2.19 11.08 8.86
C ALA A 273 -1.29 12.26 8.45
N ILE A 274 -0.16 11.96 7.77
CA ILE A 274 0.69 12.97 7.14
C ILE A 274 0.42 12.95 5.64
N ASN A 275 -0.11 14.06 5.10
CA ASN A 275 -0.51 14.16 3.70
C ASN A 275 0.68 14.40 2.77
N TYR A 276 1.02 13.41 1.98
CA TYR A 276 1.96 13.53 0.87
C TYR A 276 1.36 13.12 -0.48
N ASP A 277 0.16 12.53 -0.46
CA ASP A 277 -0.54 11.99 -1.63
C ASP A 277 -2.04 12.11 -1.43
N ILE A 278 -2.75 12.43 -2.50
CA ILE A 278 -4.21 12.62 -2.50
C ILE A 278 -4.98 11.42 -1.90
N LYS A 279 -4.42 10.21 -1.95
CA LYS A 279 -5.04 9.01 -1.35
C LYS A 279 -5.05 9.07 0.17
N VAL A 280 -3.99 9.60 0.79
CA VAL A 280 -3.91 9.79 2.24
C VAL A 280 -4.92 10.83 2.69
N LYS A 281 -5.02 11.95 1.97
CA LYS A 281 -6.01 12.99 2.26
C LYS A 281 -7.43 12.45 2.24
N LYS A 282 -7.79 11.68 1.19
CA LYS A 282 -9.12 11.09 1.07
C LYS A 282 -9.43 10.08 2.15
N LEU A 283 -8.46 9.24 2.51
CA LEU A 283 -8.62 8.30 3.62
C LEU A 283 -8.86 9.05 4.94
N ALA A 284 -8.11 10.13 5.17
CA ALA A 284 -8.27 10.94 6.36
C ALA A 284 -9.66 11.61 6.42
N GLU A 285 -10.15 12.14 5.29
CA GLU A 285 -11.50 12.72 5.16
C GLU A 285 -12.59 11.65 5.37
N GLU A 286 -12.42 10.44 4.84
CA GLU A 286 -13.41 9.35 4.93
C GLU A 286 -13.53 8.77 6.34
N TYR A 287 -12.40 8.70 7.07
CA TYR A 287 -12.33 8.10 8.41
C TYR A 287 -12.12 9.12 9.54
N ASP A 288 -12.27 10.40 9.23
CA ASP A 288 -12.19 11.52 10.20
C ASP A 288 -10.86 11.54 10.98
N LEU A 289 -9.74 11.26 10.27
CA LEU A 289 -8.41 11.30 10.88
C LEU A 289 -7.86 12.72 10.91
N PRO A 290 -7.21 13.14 12.01
CA PRO A 290 -6.36 14.32 12.01
C PRO A 290 -5.34 14.27 10.87
N LEU A 291 -5.18 15.36 10.10
CA LEU A 291 -4.36 15.41 8.90
C LEU A 291 -3.37 16.55 8.95
N VAL A 292 -2.08 16.25 8.88
CA VAL A 292 -0.99 17.23 8.79
C VAL A 292 -0.52 17.35 7.34
N GLU A 293 -0.47 18.58 6.84
CA GLU A 293 0.08 18.89 5.51
C GLU A 293 1.60 19.11 5.56
N LEU A 294 2.36 18.63 4.55
CA LEU A 294 3.83 18.76 4.53
C LEU A 294 4.36 20.20 4.55
N LYS A 295 3.52 21.18 4.22
CA LYS A 295 3.86 22.61 4.26
C LYS A 295 3.40 23.30 5.56
N GLN A 296 2.71 22.61 6.43
CA GLN A 296 2.22 23.11 7.70
C GLN A 296 3.39 23.36 8.67
N LYS A 297 3.28 24.39 9.50
CA LYS A 297 4.34 24.80 10.45
C LYS A 297 3.97 24.55 11.91
N ASP A 298 2.72 24.28 12.21
CA ASP A 298 2.20 24.00 13.55
C ASP A 298 1.23 22.81 13.44
N PHE A 299 1.45 21.80 14.26
CA PHE A 299 0.70 20.55 14.28
C PHE A 299 -0.11 20.38 15.58
N SER A 300 -0.14 21.40 16.43
CA SER A 300 -0.72 21.31 17.78
C SER A 300 -2.17 20.83 17.76
N LYS A 301 -2.99 21.37 16.85
CA LYS A 301 -4.41 21.00 16.73
C LYS A 301 -4.62 19.54 16.34
N GLU A 302 -3.83 19.05 15.39
CA GLU A 302 -3.93 17.70 14.88
C GLU A 302 -3.46 16.68 15.93
N PHE A 303 -2.43 17.03 16.71
CA PHE A 303 -1.99 16.22 17.84
C PHE A 303 -2.99 16.25 19.00
N ASP A 304 -3.62 17.38 19.29
CA ASP A 304 -4.67 17.47 20.31
C ASP A 304 -5.89 16.62 19.87
N ALA A 305 -6.26 16.62 18.60
CA ALA A 305 -7.31 15.77 18.06
C ALA A 305 -6.94 14.27 18.08
N LEU A 306 -5.66 13.92 17.92
CA LEU A 306 -5.20 12.54 18.02
C LEU A 306 -5.37 11.98 19.46
N ILE A 307 -5.06 12.81 20.47
CA ILE A 307 -5.03 12.40 21.88
C ILE A 307 -6.44 12.41 22.51
N GLY A 308 -7.25 13.43 22.15
CA GLY A 308 -8.63 13.61 22.66
C GLY A 308 -9.55 12.54 22.18
#